data_68d4cd7a40171e9c3e3e4c4474b2e191
#
_entry.id   68d4cd7a40171e9c3e3e4c4474b2e191
#
_cell.length_a   1.000
_cell.length_b   1.000
_cell.length_c   1.000
_cell.angle_alpha   90.00
_cell.angle_beta   90.00
_cell.angle_gamma   90.00
#
_symmetry.space_group_name_H-M   'P 1'
#
loop_
_entity.id
_entity.type
_entity.pdbx_description
1 polymer ?
#
loop_
_entity_poly.entity_id
_entity_poly.type
_entity_poly.pdbx_seq_one_letter_code
_entity_poly.pdbx_strand_id
1 'polypeptide(L)'
;MIALIATLLAAAQHLVVSNARAAKVFADSLRAEELGRTAVDLVMAQIQTGDPTGRRNGSFTAFLDQADLHIDYLSESARIDVNLAPPALIAGLARAAGLEPNEASALSERIASLRGAGNKKSIEDIEAVASTWDLDPEVFAAMRPYLTVTNGSAKVDPLIADPKVIAALFEGEGPASELFLARRAEGFATENDATSALPSRVREAVTFKPARALRAHARVHLADGFQRSYEFVLTMPKADDEKAEPLAWRMIP
;
A
#
# COMPACT_ATOMS: atom_id res chain seq x y z
N MET A 1 59.84 11.82 -13.73
CA MET A 1 59.26 12.88 -12.88
C MET A 1 57.95 13.48 -13.46
N ILE A 2 57.93 13.93 -14.69
CA ILE A 2 56.70 14.51 -15.34
C ILE A 2 55.53 13.53 -15.33
N ALA A 3 55.72 12.25 -15.66
CA ALA A 3 54.67 11.25 -15.67
C ALA A 3 54.04 11.03 -14.28
N LEU A 4 54.85 11.07 -13.21
CA LEU A 4 54.36 10.92 -11.86
C LEU A 4 53.49 12.10 -11.39
N ILE A 5 53.85 13.30 -11.78
CA ILE A 5 53.07 14.53 -11.52
C ILE A 5 51.72 14.46 -12.29
N ALA A 6 51.75 14.00 -13.55
CA ALA A 6 50.57 13.86 -14.36
C ALA A 6 49.59 12.83 -13.79
N THR A 7 50.11 11.70 -13.29
CA THR A 7 49.23 10.67 -12.65
C THR A 7 48.63 11.15 -11.34
N LEU A 8 49.40 11.89 -10.52
CA LEU A 8 48.89 12.47 -9.28
C LEU A 8 47.82 13.53 -9.55
N LEU A 9 48.01 14.38 -10.58
CA LEU A 9 47.04 15.39 -10.95
C LEU A 9 45.75 14.75 -11.47
N ALA A 10 45.85 13.71 -12.31
CA ALA A 10 44.70 12.96 -12.79
C ALA A 10 43.93 12.27 -11.65
N ALA A 11 44.64 11.68 -10.69
CA ALA A 11 44.03 11.07 -9.51
C ALA A 11 43.30 12.12 -8.63
N ALA A 12 43.92 13.29 -8.43
CA ALA A 12 43.30 14.38 -7.68
C ALA A 12 42.05 14.92 -8.39
N GLN A 13 42.09 15.10 -9.71
CA GLN A 13 40.92 15.51 -10.48
C GLN A 13 39.79 14.49 -10.41
N HIS A 14 40.12 13.20 -10.53
CA HIS A 14 39.11 12.13 -10.40
C HIS A 14 38.45 12.14 -9.02
N LEU A 15 39.24 12.35 -7.95
CA LEU A 15 38.72 12.43 -6.59
C LEU A 15 37.77 13.64 -6.40
N VAL A 16 38.16 14.81 -6.92
CA VAL A 16 37.33 16.02 -6.85
C VAL A 16 36.00 15.81 -7.59
N VAL A 17 36.05 15.27 -8.81
CA VAL A 17 34.83 15.00 -9.60
C VAL A 17 33.94 13.96 -8.92
N SER A 18 34.53 12.89 -8.37
CA SER A 18 33.79 11.88 -7.63
C SER A 18 33.09 12.44 -6.38
N ASN A 19 33.83 13.24 -5.59
CA ASN A 19 33.27 13.90 -4.41
C ASN A 19 32.17 14.89 -4.77
N ALA A 20 32.32 15.67 -5.84
CA ALA A 20 31.29 16.60 -6.31
C ALA A 20 30.01 15.85 -6.76
N ARG A 21 30.17 14.72 -7.45
CA ARG A 21 29.04 13.87 -7.83
C ARG A 21 28.33 13.28 -6.61
N ALA A 22 29.08 12.76 -5.64
CA ALA A 22 28.51 12.23 -4.39
C ALA A 22 27.76 13.31 -3.61
N ALA A 23 28.33 14.51 -3.48
CA ALA A 23 27.67 15.65 -2.84
C ALA A 23 26.37 16.05 -3.55
N LYS A 24 26.37 16.05 -4.89
CA LYS A 24 25.14 16.32 -5.68
C LYS A 24 24.07 15.27 -5.41
N VAL A 25 24.38 13.98 -5.51
CA VAL A 25 23.42 12.89 -5.26
C VAL A 25 22.85 12.97 -3.83
N PHE A 26 23.68 13.34 -2.86
CA PHE A 26 23.23 13.53 -1.48
C PHE A 26 22.25 14.71 -1.35
N ALA A 27 22.58 15.87 -1.97
CA ALA A 27 21.71 17.04 -1.98
C ALA A 27 20.36 16.74 -2.67
N ASP A 28 20.39 16.06 -3.84
CA ASP A 28 19.20 15.66 -4.56
C ASP A 28 18.34 14.68 -3.75
N SER A 29 18.97 13.75 -3.01
CA SER A 29 18.27 12.82 -2.13
C SER A 29 17.56 13.54 -0.98
N LEU A 30 18.21 14.51 -0.34
CA LEU A 30 17.59 15.32 0.73
C LEU A 30 16.41 16.12 0.20
N ARG A 31 16.59 16.77 -0.96
CA ARG A 31 15.54 17.56 -1.60
C ARG A 31 14.34 16.67 -1.97
N ALA A 32 14.58 15.51 -2.54
CA ALA A 32 13.53 14.56 -2.87
C ALA A 32 12.79 14.06 -1.61
N GLU A 33 13.51 13.85 -0.49
CA GLU A 33 12.90 13.47 0.78
C GLU A 33 12.00 14.58 1.35
N GLU A 34 12.43 15.84 1.32
CA GLU A 34 11.62 16.99 1.74
C GLU A 34 10.36 17.13 0.89
N LEU A 35 10.47 16.98 -0.42
CA LEU A 35 9.33 16.99 -1.33
C LEU A 35 8.41 15.78 -1.09
N GLY A 36 8.97 14.60 -0.82
CA GLY A 36 8.21 13.43 -0.40
C GLY A 36 7.41 13.67 0.88
N ARG A 37 7.99 14.36 1.87
CA ARG A 37 7.27 14.75 3.10
C ARG A 37 6.17 15.77 2.81
N THR A 38 6.41 16.72 1.91
CA THR A 38 5.38 17.67 1.46
C THR A 38 4.20 16.95 0.78
N ALA A 39 4.45 15.82 0.13
CA ALA A 39 3.38 15.00 -0.45
C ALA A 39 2.35 14.53 0.60
N VAL A 40 2.76 14.33 1.87
CA VAL A 40 1.84 14.00 2.99
C VAL A 40 0.82 15.12 3.17
N ASP A 41 1.29 16.37 3.26
CA ASP A 41 0.43 17.54 3.46
C ASP A 41 -0.50 17.76 2.25
N LEU A 42 0.00 17.53 1.04
CA LEU A 42 -0.79 17.64 -0.19
C LEU A 42 -1.91 16.60 -0.23
N VAL A 43 -1.64 15.34 0.13
CA VAL A 43 -2.66 14.29 0.22
C VAL A 43 -3.72 14.67 1.25
N MET A 44 -3.30 15.16 2.40
CA MET A 44 -4.23 15.59 3.45
C MET A 44 -5.12 16.76 3.01
N ALA A 45 -4.53 17.76 2.35
CA ALA A 45 -5.28 18.88 1.81
C ALA A 45 -6.31 18.42 0.76
N GLN A 46 -5.88 17.52 -0.15
CA GLN A 46 -6.76 16.96 -1.19
C GLN A 46 -7.96 16.22 -0.59
N ILE A 47 -7.75 15.44 0.48
CA ILE A 47 -8.80 14.66 1.13
C ILE A 47 -9.76 15.52 1.95
N GLN A 48 -9.25 16.58 2.57
CA GLN A 48 -10.07 17.50 3.37
C GLN A 48 -10.96 18.39 2.50
N THR A 49 -10.47 18.80 1.33
CA THR A 49 -11.19 19.72 0.43
C THR A 49 -12.04 18.98 -0.62
N GLY A 50 -11.79 17.67 -0.81
CA GLY A 50 -12.45 16.86 -1.82
C GLY A 50 -13.79 16.28 -1.38
N ASP A 51 -14.52 15.71 -2.36
CA ASP A 51 -15.71 14.92 -2.11
C ASP A 51 -15.39 13.73 -1.18
N PRO A 52 -16.29 13.31 -0.27
CA PRO A 52 -16.12 12.11 0.54
C PRO A 52 -15.77 10.84 -0.23
N THR A 53 -16.19 10.71 -1.49
CA THR A 53 -15.79 9.61 -2.39
C THR A 53 -14.30 9.65 -2.73
N GLY A 54 -13.69 10.81 -2.79
CA GLY A 54 -12.25 11.02 -2.99
C GLY A 54 -11.38 10.47 -1.85
N ARG A 55 -11.98 10.08 -0.72
CA ARG A 55 -11.26 9.40 0.37
C ARG A 55 -10.97 7.93 0.08
N ARG A 56 -11.56 7.36 -0.96
CA ARG A 56 -11.29 5.96 -1.35
C ARG A 56 -9.98 5.81 -2.09
N ASN A 57 -9.79 6.60 -3.11
CA ASN A 57 -8.59 6.61 -3.94
C ASN A 57 -8.50 7.92 -4.73
N GLY A 58 -7.32 8.23 -5.16
CA GLY A 58 -7.09 9.37 -6.04
C GLY A 58 -5.68 9.41 -6.58
N SER A 59 -5.50 10.24 -7.60
CA SER A 59 -4.22 10.52 -8.22
C SER A 59 -4.17 12.00 -8.61
N PHE A 60 -3.06 12.65 -8.35
CA PHE A 60 -2.82 14.03 -8.77
C PHE A 60 -1.34 14.31 -8.93
N THR A 61 -1.04 15.37 -9.66
CA THR A 61 0.32 15.87 -9.85
C THR A 61 0.43 17.28 -9.28
N ALA A 62 1.51 17.55 -8.56
CA ALA A 62 1.86 18.87 -8.10
C ALA A 62 3.24 19.26 -8.64
N PHE A 63 3.41 20.53 -8.98
CA PHE A 63 4.69 21.09 -9.38
C PHE A 63 5.21 22.02 -8.28
N LEU A 64 6.28 21.63 -7.62
CA LEU A 64 6.86 22.35 -6.49
C LEU A 64 8.38 22.44 -6.63
N ASP A 65 8.94 23.60 -6.41
CA ASP A 65 10.38 23.83 -6.38
C ASP A 65 11.11 23.17 -7.58
N GLN A 66 10.59 23.37 -8.78
CA GLN A 66 11.10 22.80 -10.04
C GLN A 66 11.16 21.26 -10.05
N ALA A 67 10.28 20.63 -9.32
CA ALA A 67 10.10 19.18 -9.29
C ALA A 67 8.65 18.81 -9.59
N ASP A 68 8.47 17.69 -10.29
CA ASP A 68 7.17 17.07 -10.49
C ASP A 68 6.94 16.02 -9.39
N LEU A 69 5.83 16.16 -8.66
CA LEU A 69 5.36 15.19 -7.68
C LEU A 69 4.12 14.50 -8.25
N HIS A 70 4.24 13.23 -8.55
CA HIS A 70 3.09 12.40 -8.91
C HIS A 70 2.67 11.58 -7.70
N ILE A 71 1.43 11.74 -7.25
CA ILE A 71 0.93 11.17 -6.01
C ILE A 71 -0.31 10.34 -6.32
N ASP A 72 -0.25 9.05 -5.97
CA ASP A 72 -1.37 8.11 -6.00
C ASP A 72 -1.70 7.73 -4.56
N TYR A 73 -2.97 7.69 -4.20
CA TYR A 73 -3.37 7.20 -2.88
C TYR A 73 -4.58 6.27 -2.94
N LEU A 74 -4.64 5.36 -1.98
CA LEU A 74 -5.66 4.33 -1.87
C LEU A 74 -6.01 4.08 -0.41
N SER A 75 -7.29 4.05 -0.08
CA SER A 75 -7.76 3.68 1.25
C SER A 75 -7.32 2.27 1.62
N GLU A 76 -6.92 2.06 2.86
CA GLU A 76 -6.57 0.74 3.38
C GLU A 76 -7.77 -0.21 3.42
N SER A 77 -9.02 0.27 3.24
CA SER A 77 -10.19 -0.58 3.02
C SER A 77 -10.11 -1.45 1.74
N ALA A 78 -9.18 -1.13 0.81
CA ALA A 78 -8.86 -1.97 -0.35
C ALA A 78 -8.13 -3.27 0.01
N ARG A 79 -7.61 -3.40 1.24
CA ARG A 79 -6.76 -4.50 1.72
C ARG A 79 -7.39 -5.27 2.86
N ILE A 80 -6.97 -6.51 3.02
CA ILE A 80 -7.42 -7.43 4.07
C ILE A 80 -6.65 -7.12 5.37
N ASP A 81 -7.38 -6.77 6.43
CA ASP A 81 -6.79 -6.54 7.75
C ASP A 81 -6.40 -7.87 8.41
N VAL A 82 -5.12 -8.04 8.70
CA VAL A 82 -4.56 -9.27 9.26
C VAL A 82 -5.04 -9.57 10.68
N ASN A 83 -5.55 -8.57 11.38
CA ASN A 83 -6.05 -8.71 12.76
C ASN A 83 -7.56 -8.95 12.83
N LEU A 84 -8.32 -8.41 11.87
CA LEU A 84 -9.78 -8.32 11.95
C LEU A 84 -10.50 -9.16 10.91
N ALA A 85 -9.92 -9.38 9.74
CA ALA A 85 -10.56 -10.10 8.64
C ALA A 85 -10.88 -11.56 9.04
N PRO A 86 -12.00 -12.13 8.56
CA PRO A 86 -12.32 -13.54 8.80
C PRO A 86 -11.16 -14.43 8.31
N PRO A 87 -10.77 -15.48 9.09
CA PRO A 87 -9.72 -16.41 8.66
C PRO A 87 -9.96 -17.00 7.27
N ALA A 88 -11.23 -17.27 6.92
CA ALA A 88 -11.62 -17.77 5.60
C ALA A 88 -11.25 -16.81 4.45
N LEU A 89 -11.36 -15.49 4.67
CA LEU A 89 -10.95 -14.48 3.68
C LEU A 89 -9.44 -14.48 3.47
N ILE A 90 -8.67 -14.64 4.56
CA ILE A 90 -7.21 -14.74 4.48
C ILE A 90 -6.79 -16.03 3.76
N ALA A 91 -7.47 -17.15 4.05
CA ALA A 91 -7.26 -18.42 3.34
C ALA A 91 -7.62 -18.30 1.85
N GLY A 92 -8.68 -17.56 1.51
CA GLY A 92 -9.04 -17.24 0.13
C GLY A 92 -7.93 -16.48 -0.60
N LEU A 93 -7.31 -15.51 0.07
CA LEU A 93 -6.15 -14.79 -0.48
C LEU A 93 -4.94 -15.72 -0.65
N ALA A 94 -4.68 -16.60 0.32
CA ALA A 94 -3.60 -17.58 0.22
C ALA A 94 -3.77 -18.50 -0.99
N ARG A 95 -5.01 -18.97 -1.25
CA ARG A 95 -5.33 -19.73 -2.48
C ARG A 95 -5.09 -18.91 -3.74
N ALA A 96 -5.54 -17.66 -3.78
CA ALA A 96 -5.28 -16.75 -4.90
C ALA A 96 -3.77 -16.44 -5.08
N ALA A 97 -2.96 -16.64 -4.04
CA ALA A 97 -1.51 -16.54 -4.06
C ALA A 97 -0.79 -17.86 -4.41
N GLY A 98 -1.55 -18.95 -4.67
CA GLY A 98 -1.01 -20.24 -5.10
C GLY A 98 -0.93 -21.32 -4.03
N LEU A 99 -1.45 -21.07 -2.82
CA LEU A 99 -1.49 -22.11 -1.77
C LEU A 99 -2.56 -23.17 -2.11
N GLU A 100 -2.21 -24.43 -1.90
CA GLU A 100 -3.15 -25.54 -2.12
C GLU A 100 -4.38 -25.45 -1.17
N PRO A 101 -5.58 -25.91 -1.59
CA PRO A 101 -6.81 -25.76 -0.84
C PRO A 101 -6.74 -26.32 0.60
N ASN A 102 -6.08 -27.46 0.79
CA ASN A 102 -5.93 -28.08 2.12
C ASN A 102 -5.02 -27.25 3.03
N GLU A 103 -3.94 -26.70 2.50
CA GLU A 103 -3.01 -25.83 3.22
C GLU A 103 -3.67 -24.49 3.58
N ALA A 104 -4.45 -23.93 2.68
CA ALA A 104 -5.24 -22.72 2.94
C ALA A 104 -6.28 -22.94 4.04
N SER A 105 -6.91 -24.12 4.09
CA SER A 105 -7.84 -24.48 5.18
C SER A 105 -7.11 -24.61 6.51
N ALA A 106 -5.96 -25.29 6.54
CA ALA A 106 -5.11 -25.39 7.72
C ALA A 106 -4.62 -24.02 8.22
N LEU A 107 -4.28 -23.10 7.30
CA LEU A 107 -3.95 -21.71 7.62
C LEU A 107 -5.14 -21.00 8.28
N SER A 108 -6.36 -21.17 7.75
CA SER A 108 -7.57 -20.58 8.34
C SER A 108 -7.80 -21.05 9.78
N GLU A 109 -7.66 -22.34 10.03
CA GLU A 109 -7.78 -22.93 11.37
C GLU A 109 -6.69 -22.43 12.33
N ARG A 110 -5.46 -22.33 11.87
CA ARG A 110 -4.33 -21.77 12.62
C ARG A 110 -4.60 -20.34 13.05
N ILE A 111 -5.03 -19.49 12.12
CA ILE A 111 -5.36 -18.08 12.41
C ILE A 111 -6.53 -18.00 13.42
N ALA A 112 -7.55 -18.80 13.24
CA ALA A 112 -8.68 -18.86 14.18
C ALA A 112 -8.22 -19.26 15.60
N SER A 113 -7.37 -20.27 15.70
CA SER A 113 -6.77 -20.73 16.97
C SER A 113 -5.93 -19.63 17.64
N LEU A 114 -5.05 -18.97 16.90
CA LEU A 114 -4.20 -17.89 17.42
C LEU A 114 -5.03 -16.73 17.95
N ARG A 115 -6.14 -16.38 17.30
CA ARG A 115 -7.06 -15.32 17.75
C ARG A 115 -7.96 -15.76 18.91
N GLY A 116 -8.31 -17.05 18.99
CA GLY A 116 -9.20 -17.62 20.01
C GLY A 116 -8.54 -17.86 21.36
N ALA A 117 -7.23 -18.03 21.43
CA ALA A 117 -6.48 -18.40 22.63
C ALA A 117 -6.37 -17.30 23.72
N GLY A 118 -7.17 -16.23 23.65
CA GLY A 118 -7.15 -15.13 24.62
C GLY A 118 -5.90 -14.25 24.57
N ASN A 119 -4.92 -14.65 23.79
CA ASN A 119 -3.68 -13.93 23.58
C ASN A 119 -3.85 -12.97 22.38
N LYS A 120 -4.64 -11.91 22.58
CA LYS A 120 -4.90 -10.87 21.56
C LYS A 120 -3.67 -10.01 21.27
N LYS A 121 -2.52 -10.65 20.99
CA LYS A 121 -1.38 -9.90 20.50
C LYS A 121 -1.70 -9.47 19.07
N SER A 122 -2.07 -8.21 18.91
CA SER A 122 -2.24 -7.60 17.59
C SER A 122 -0.94 -7.69 16.81
N ILE A 123 -1.01 -8.02 15.56
CA ILE A 123 0.11 -7.89 14.63
C ILE A 123 0.24 -6.41 14.29
N GLU A 124 1.32 -5.79 14.73
CA GLU A 124 1.57 -4.36 14.54
C GLU A 124 2.33 -4.09 13.24
N ASP A 125 3.13 -5.06 12.80
CA ASP A 125 3.92 -4.99 11.57
C ASP A 125 3.52 -6.11 10.61
N ILE A 126 3.26 -5.76 9.36
CA ILE A 126 2.89 -6.72 8.31
C ILE A 126 3.99 -7.77 8.08
N GLU A 127 5.25 -7.43 8.30
CA GLU A 127 6.38 -8.35 8.14
C GLU A 127 6.37 -9.47 9.20
N ALA A 128 5.72 -9.25 10.34
CA ALA A 128 5.56 -10.27 11.37
C ALA A 128 4.53 -11.36 10.99
N VAL A 129 3.72 -11.15 9.95
CA VAL A 129 2.69 -12.09 9.50
C VAL A 129 3.29 -13.44 9.13
N ALA A 130 4.37 -13.44 8.34
CA ALA A 130 5.02 -14.67 7.87
C ALA A 130 5.40 -15.59 9.03
N SER A 131 6.07 -15.05 10.04
CA SER A 131 6.51 -15.81 11.22
C SER A 131 5.34 -16.13 12.16
N THR A 132 4.36 -15.25 12.32
CA THR A 132 3.20 -15.43 13.20
C THR A 132 2.28 -16.54 12.69
N TRP A 133 2.11 -16.63 11.38
CA TRP A 133 1.23 -17.62 10.75
C TRP A 133 1.98 -18.83 10.20
N ASP A 134 3.30 -18.90 10.36
CA ASP A 134 4.17 -19.96 9.85
C ASP A 134 3.95 -20.17 8.33
N LEU A 135 4.05 -19.07 7.57
CA LEU A 135 3.90 -19.06 6.13
C LEU A 135 5.23 -19.24 5.42
N ASP A 136 5.18 -19.95 4.31
CA ASP A 136 6.28 -19.94 3.35
C ASP A 136 6.57 -18.51 2.87
N PRO A 137 7.85 -18.08 2.81
CA PRO A 137 8.22 -16.73 2.38
C PRO A 137 7.70 -16.35 0.99
N GLU A 138 7.63 -17.28 0.05
CA GLU A 138 7.12 -17.01 -1.31
C GLU A 138 5.60 -16.76 -1.28
N VAL A 139 4.87 -17.56 -0.53
CA VAL A 139 3.42 -17.38 -0.31
C VAL A 139 3.17 -16.03 0.36
N PHE A 140 3.92 -15.73 1.43
CA PHE A 140 3.80 -14.44 2.10
C PHE A 140 4.11 -13.27 1.16
N ALA A 141 5.19 -13.34 0.38
CA ALA A 141 5.54 -12.30 -0.58
C ALA A 141 4.42 -12.07 -1.62
N ALA A 142 3.75 -13.14 -2.07
CA ALA A 142 2.62 -13.06 -2.98
C ALA A 142 1.35 -12.47 -2.32
N MET A 143 1.14 -12.67 -1.02
CA MET A 143 0.01 -12.14 -0.26
C MET A 143 0.21 -10.69 0.24
N ARG A 144 1.45 -10.35 0.58
CA ARG A 144 1.84 -9.11 1.26
C ARG A 144 1.25 -7.82 0.67
N PRO A 145 1.19 -7.61 -0.65
CA PRO A 145 0.61 -6.39 -1.24
C PRO A 145 -0.87 -6.18 -0.91
N TYR A 146 -1.58 -7.23 -0.57
CA TYR A 146 -3.04 -7.26 -0.34
C TYR A 146 -3.42 -7.28 1.15
N LEU A 147 -2.43 -7.34 2.04
CA LEU A 147 -2.59 -7.37 3.48
C LEU A 147 -2.29 -6.00 4.11
N THR A 148 -2.90 -5.74 5.25
CA THR A 148 -2.65 -4.54 6.05
C THR A 148 -2.90 -4.79 7.54
N VAL A 149 -2.34 -3.93 8.39
CA VAL A 149 -2.61 -3.86 9.84
C VAL A 149 -3.42 -2.61 10.20
N THR A 150 -3.78 -1.79 9.22
CA THR A 150 -4.31 -0.43 9.43
C THR A 150 -5.69 -0.18 8.80
N ASN A 151 -6.33 -1.18 8.19
CA ASN A 151 -7.70 -1.04 7.68
C ASN A 151 -8.69 -0.72 8.83
N GLY A 152 -8.51 -1.37 10.00
CA GLY A 152 -9.39 -1.20 11.16
C GLY A 152 -10.79 -1.79 10.95
N SER A 153 -10.98 -2.64 9.95
CA SER A 153 -12.23 -3.31 9.60
C SER A 153 -11.99 -4.77 9.21
N ALA A 154 -12.95 -5.63 9.56
CA ALA A 154 -13.01 -7.00 9.06
C ALA A 154 -13.40 -7.09 7.58
N LYS A 155 -13.81 -5.97 6.98
CA LYS A 155 -14.41 -5.86 5.65
C LYS A 155 -13.47 -5.13 4.70
N VAL A 156 -13.63 -5.42 3.41
CA VAL A 156 -12.90 -4.75 2.33
C VAL A 156 -13.83 -3.98 1.40
N ASP A 157 -13.33 -2.94 0.76
CA ASP A 157 -14.09 -2.18 -0.24
C ASP A 157 -13.89 -2.80 -1.63
N PRO A 158 -14.91 -3.48 -2.19
CA PRO A 158 -14.78 -4.22 -3.44
C PRO A 158 -14.65 -3.30 -4.66
N LEU A 159 -14.96 -2.00 -4.53
CA LEU A 159 -14.85 -1.05 -5.65
C LEU A 159 -13.40 -0.65 -5.94
N ILE A 160 -12.55 -0.69 -4.91
CA ILE A 160 -11.14 -0.26 -5.01
C ILE A 160 -10.15 -1.37 -4.71
N ALA A 161 -10.62 -2.54 -4.25
CA ALA A 161 -9.77 -3.68 -3.95
C ALA A 161 -9.11 -4.25 -5.21
N ASP A 162 -7.90 -4.79 -5.04
CA ASP A 162 -7.19 -5.51 -6.11
C ASP A 162 -7.98 -6.74 -6.56
N PRO A 163 -7.90 -7.16 -7.83
CA PRO A 163 -8.54 -8.38 -8.33
C PRO A 163 -8.26 -9.63 -7.49
N LYS A 164 -7.06 -9.80 -6.90
CA LYS A 164 -6.76 -10.92 -6.01
C LYS A 164 -7.53 -10.87 -4.68
N VAL A 165 -7.77 -9.68 -4.15
CA VAL A 165 -8.64 -9.50 -2.97
C VAL A 165 -10.09 -9.83 -3.33
N ILE A 166 -10.54 -9.46 -4.52
CA ILE A 166 -11.86 -9.86 -5.03
C ILE A 166 -11.93 -11.39 -5.19
N ALA A 167 -10.93 -12.02 -5.80
CA ALA A 167 -10.88 -13.48 -5.88
C ALA A 167 -10.95 -14.14 -4.49
N ALA A 168 -10.23 -13.60 -3.49
CA ALA A 168 -10.28 -14.07 -2.12
C ALA A 168 -11.70 -13.99 -1.51
N LEU A 169 -12.44 -12.91 -1.77
CA LEU A 169 -13.84 -12.75 -1.35
C LEU A 169 -14.77 -13.81 -1.95
N PHE A 170 -14.48 -14.26 -3.15
CA PHE A 170 -15.25 -15.29 -3.87
C PHE A 170 -14.73 -16.72 -3.62
N GLU A 171 -13.80 -16.87 -2.67
CA GLU A 171 -13.16 -18.16 -2.31
C GLU A 171 -12.26 -18.74 -3.40
N GLY A 172 -11.81 -17.90 -4.33
CA GLY A 172 -10.90 -18.22 -5.41
C GLY A 172 -11.23 -17.48 -6.68
N GLU A 173 -10.35 -17.61 -7.67
CA GLU A 173 -10.60 -17.13 -9.02
C GLU A 173 -11.69 -17.98 -9.68
N GLY A 174 -12.58 -17.34 -10.44
CA GLY A 174 -13.63 -18.04 -11.14
C GLY A 174 -14.65 -17.11 -11.78
N PRO A 175 -15.63 -17.66 -12.54
CA PRO A 175 -16.55 -16.86 -13.34
C PRO A 175 -17.31 -15.78 -12.57
N ALA A 176 -17.59 -16.02 -11.28
CA ALA A 176 -18.33 -15.05 -10.46
C ALA A 176 -17.48 -13.82 -10.10
N SER A 177 -16.21 -14.03 -9.74
CA SER A 177 -15.27 -12.93 -9.48
C SER A 177 -14.94 -12.15 -10.75
N GLU A 178 -14.74 -12.85 -11.86
CA GLU A 178 -14.49 -12.24 -13.18
C GLU A 178 -15.66 -11.38 -13.63
N LEU A 179 -16.89 -11.89 -13.50
CA LEU A 179 -18.10 -11.14 -13.83
C LEU A 179 -18.23 -9.87 -12.97
N PHE A 180 -17.95 -9.97 -11.66
CA PHE A 180 -17.95 -8.80 -10.79
C PHE A 180 -16.91 -7.76 -11.24
N LEU A 181 -15.69 -8.19 -11.57
CA LEU A 181 -14.61 -7.32 -12.02
C LEU A 181 -14.95 -6.65 -13.36
N ALA A 182 -15.57 -7.38 -14.30
CA ALA A 182 -16.02 -6.83 -15.57
C ALA A 182 -17.08 -5.73 -15.35
N ARG A 183 -18.09 -6.00 -14.52
CA ARG A 183 -19.11 -4.99 -14.17
C ARG A 183 -18.54 -3.79 -13.43
N ARG A 184 -17.54 -4.02 -12.54
CA ARG A 184 -16.82 -2.93 -11.86
C ARG A 184 -16.10 -2.04 -12.88
N ALA A 185 -15.47 -2.61 -13.90
CA ALA A 185 -14.79 -1.85 -14.95
C ALA A 185 -15.76 -1.00 -15.80
N GLU A 186 -17.00 -1.46 -16.01
CA GLU A 186 -18.08 -0.69 -16.65
C GLU A 186 -18.61 0.43 -15.75
N GLY A 187 -18.38 0.33 -14.44
CA GLY A 187 -18.90 1.22 -13.41
C GLY A 187 -20.25 0.79 -12.85
N PHE A 188 -20.44 0.97 -11.56
CA PHE A 188 -21.74 0.81 -10.89
C PHE A 188 -22.39 2.18 -10.72
N ALA A 189 -23.68 2.29 -11.03
CA ALA A 189 -24.42 3.53 -10.88
C ALA A 189 -24.55 3.91 -9.39
N THR A 190 -24.71 2.91 -8.50
CA THR A 190 -24.86 3.10 -7.05
C THR A 190 -24.14 1.99 -6.27
N GLU A 191 -23.91 2.23 -4.97
CA GLU A 191 -23.39 1.19 -4.05
C GLU A 191 -24.38 0.01 -3.92
N ASN A 192 -25.68 0.25 -4.06
CA ASN A 192 -26.70 -0.80 -4.07
C ASN A 192 -26.55 -1.71 -5.29
N ASP A 193 -26.22 -1.16 -6.45
CA ASP A 193 -25.98 -1.94 -7.66
C ASP A 193 -24.73 -2.82 -7.49
N ALA A 194 -23.67 -2.27 -6.92
CA ALA A 194 -22.47 -3.02 -6.59
C ALA A 194 -22.78 -4.14 -5.56
N THR A 195 -23.55 -3.83 -4.52
CA THR A 195 -23.98 -4.82 -3.51
C THR A 195 -24.81 -5.94 -4.13
N SER A 196 -25.72 -5.60 -5.04
CA SER A 196 -26.60 -6.57 -5.73
C SER A 196 -25.82 -7.51 -6.64
N ALA A 197 -24.69 -7.06 -7.17
CA ALA A 197 -23.79 -7.87 -7.99
C ALA A 197 -22.98 -8.90 -7.16
N LEU A 198 -22.95 -8.76 -5.82
CA LEU A 198 -22.24 -9.66 -4.93
C LEU A 198 -23.15 -10.80 -4.45
N PRO A 199 -22.64 -12.05 -4.39
CA PRO A 199 -23.34 -13.16 -3.72
C PRO A 199 -23.62 -12.82 -2.25
N SER A 200 -24.71 -13.32 -1.70
CA SER A 200 -25.14 -13.03 -0.32
C SER A 200 -24.03 -13.28 0.70
N ARG A 201 -23.29 -14.39 0.56
CA ARG A 201 -22.18 -14.76 1.43
C ARG A 201 -21.02 -13.75 1.45
N VAL A 202 -20.81 -13.04 0.33
CA VAL A 202 -19.73 -12.06 0.17
C VAL A 202 -20.10 -10.70 0.77
N ARG A 203 -21.42 -10.38 0.80
CA ARG A 203 -21.93 -9.06 1.26
C ARG A 203 -21.54 -8.74 2.70
N GLU A 204 -21.42 -9.76 3.56
CA GLU A 204 -21.02 -9.56 4.96
C GLU A 204 -19.55 -9.18 5.12
N ALA A 205 -18.69 -9.54 4.15
CA ALA A 205 -17.25 -9.25 4.15
C ALA A 205 -16.89 -7.95 3.42
N VAL A 206 -17.89 -7.19 2.93
CA VAL A 206 -17.62 -5.95 2.18
C VAL A 206 -18.14 -4.71 2.87
N THR A 207 -17.51 -3.57 2.56
CA THR A 207 -17.90 -2.23 2.99
C THR A 207 -17.65 -1.26 1.84
N PHE A 208 -18.44 -0.19 1.77
CA PHE A 208 -18.20 0.92 0.84
C PHE A 208 -17.69 2.17 1.58
N LYS A 209 -17.38 2.01 2.86
CA LYS A 209 -16.80 3.09 3.66
C LYS A 209 -15.28 3.04 3.59
N PRO A 210 -14.61 4.16 3.28
CA PRO A 210 -13.16 4.21 3.32
C PRO A 210 -12.66 3.92 4.76
N ALA A 211 -11.50 3.28 4.86
CA ALA A 211 -10.80 3.13 6.12
C ALA A 211 -10.35 4.50 6.65
N ARG A 212 -10.01 4.56 7.93
CA ARG A 212 -9.38 5.75 8.51
C ARG A 212 -7.93 5.93 8.08
N ALA A 213 -7.30 4.86 7.62
CA ALA A 213 -5.96 4.89 7.07
C ALA A 213 -6.01 4.83 5.54
N LEU A 214 -5.08 5.52 4.93
CA LEU A 214 -4.81 5.44 3.50
C LEU A 214 -3.33 5.25 3.26
N ARG A 215 -2.99 4.59 2.17
CA ARG A 215 -1.64 4.43 1.67
C ARG A 215 -1.44 5.32 0.46
N ALA A 216 -0.35 6.05 0.43
CA ALA A 216 0.02 6.88 -0.70
C ALA A 216 1.41 6.53 -1.22
N HIS A 217 1.57 6.70 -2.52
CA HIS A 217 2.82 6.59 -3.25
C HIS A 217 3.13 7.95 -3.86
N ALA A 218 4.25 8.54 -3.50
CA ALA A 218 4.73 9.78 -4.08
C ALA A 218 5.99 9.52 -4.91
N ARG A 219 5.94 9.87 -6.17
CA ARG A 219 7.09 9.87 -7.08
C ARG A 219 7.56 11.30 -7.27
N VAL A 220 8.79 11.54 -6.91
CA VAL A 220 9.46 12.83 -7.01
C VAL A 220 10.44 12.79 -8.19
N HIS A 221 10.26 13.71 -9.13
CA HIS A 221 11.14 13.88 -10.29
C HIS A 221 11.74 15.29 -10.24
N LEU A 222 13.05 15.39 -10.00
CA LEU A 222 13.76 16.66 -10.03
C LEU A 222 14.11 17.06 -11.47
N ALA A 223 14.27 18.36 -11.72
CA ALA A 223 14.55 18.91 -13.04
C ALA A 223 15.84 18.38 -13.70
N ASP A 224 16.78 17.89 -12.90
CA ASP A 224 18.04 17.30 -13.38
C ASP A 224 17.96 15.80 -13.71
N GLY A 225 16.76 15.21 -13.61
CA GLY A 225 16.49 13.81 -13.88
C GLY A 225 16.63 12.87 -12.67
N PHE A 226 16.97 13.40 -11.49
CA PHE A 226 16.97 12.57 -10.27
C PHE A 226 15.53 12.17 -9.89
N GLN A 227 15.33 10.90 -9.53
CA GLN A 227 14.01 10.35 -9.19
C GLN A 227 14.07 9.58 -7.88
N ARG A 228 13.01 9.68 -7.09
CA ARG A 228 12.78 8.89 -5.87
C ARG A 228 11.30 8.61 -5.70
N SER A 229 11.01 7.44 -5.12
CA SER A 229 9.66 7.04 -4.78
C SER A 229 9.54 6.79 -3.28
N TYR A 230 8.42 7.20 -2.72
CA TYR A 230 8.10 7.05 -1.31
C TYR A 230 6.73 6.42 -1.16
N GLU A 231 6.61 5.50 -0.21
CA GLU A 231 5.32 4.99 0.24
C GLU A 231 5.12 5.45 1.68
N PHE A 232 3.92 5.89 1.99
CA PHE A 232 3.55 6.23 3.35
C PHE A 232 2.10 5.85 3.63
N VAL A 233 1.82 5.53 4.90
CA VAL A 233 0.48 5.26 5.39
C VAL A 233 0.09 6.38 6.34
N LEU A 234 -1.03 7.03 6.07
CA LEU A 234 -1.58 8.13 6.85
C LEU A 234 -2.85 7.69 7.58
N THR A 235 -3.00 8.12 8.83
CA THR A 235 -4.30 8.06 9.53
C THR A 235 -5.03 9.38 9.40
N MET A 236 -6.31 9.29 9.07
CA MET A 236 -7.17 10.47 9.11
C MET A 236 -7.44 10.88 10.55
N PRO A 237 -7.29 12.15 10.90
CA PRO A 237 -7.58 12.66 12.23
C PRO A 237 -9.04 12.39 12.62
N LYS A 238 -9.29 12.24 13.94
CA LYS A 238 -10.64 12.05 14.49
C LYS A 238 -11.41 13.36 14.60
N ALA A 239 -10.70 14.45 14.74
CA ALA A 239 -11.22 15.81 14.87
C ALA A 239 -10.41 16.77 14.01
N ASP A 240 -10.98 17.94 13.70
CA ASP A 240 -10.36 18.96 12.83
C ASP A 240 -9.03 19.52 13.37
N ASP A 241 -8.75 19.37 14.67
CA ASP A 241 -7.54 19.88 15.32
C ASP A 241 -6.39 18.85 15.42
N GLU A 242 -6.62 17.57 15.06
CA GLU A 242 -5.55 16.57 15.04
C GLU A 242 -4.80 16.64 13.71
N LYS A 243 -3.47 16.72 13.77
CA LYS A 243 -2.64 16.55 12.57
C LYS A 243 -2.64 15.08 12.15
N ALA A 244 -2.71 14.85 10.84
CA ALA A 244 -2.45 13.53 10.30
C ALA A 244 -0.99 13.15 10.56
N GLU A 245 -0.80 12.00 11.18
CA GLU A 245 0.54 11.46 11.40
C GLU A 245 0.79 10.29 10.45
N PRO A 246 1.97 10.24 9.83
CA PRO A 246 2.36 9.06 9.08
C PRO A 246 2.60 7.90 10.05
N LEU A 247 1.84 6.81 9.89
CA LEU A 247 2.04 5.56 10.63
C LEU A 247 3.26 4.78 10.12
N ALA A 248 3.57 4.93 8.85
CA ALA A 248 4.70 4.31 8.20
C ALA A 248 5.21 5.23 7.09
N TRP A 249 6.53 5.23 6.92
CA TRP A 249 7.22 5.93 5.86
C TRP A 249 8.37 5.06 5.36
N ARG A 250 8.44 4.83 4.06
CA ARG A 250 9.57 4.13 3.45
C ARG A 250 9.88 4.65 2.06
N MET A 251 11.16 4.64 1.72
CA MET A 251 11.62 4.78 0.36
C MET A 251 11.41 3.45 -0.37
N ILE A 252 10.87 3.51 -1.57
CA ILE A 252 10.71 2.35 -2.45
C ILE A 252 11.61 2.49 -3.67
N PRO A 253 12.09 1.37 -4.25
CA PRO A 253 12.98 1.37 -5.40
C PRO A 253 12.40 2.05 -6.62
#